data_07ba6b62de123bf1474298b56211b1ce
#
_entry.id   07ba6b62de123bf1474298b56211b1ce
#
_cell.length_a   1.000
_cell.length_b   1.000
_cell.length_c   1.000
_cell.angle_alpha   90.00
_cell.angle_beta   90.00
_cell.angle_gamma   90.00
#
_symmetry.space_group_name_H-M   'P 1'
#
loop_
_entity.id
_entity.type
_entity.pdbx_description
1 polymer ?
#
loop_
_entity_poly.entity_id
_entity_poly.type
_entity_poly.pdbx_seq_one_letter_code
_entity_poly.pdbx_strand_id
1 'polypeptide(L)'
;MTRLLSILVVTVALAAGPAMAEGPSKCFTSWSEAAPIVKREALAAVEQVSALARTSLTGAKIMKTTLCEEHGRYVYHLVVREAAGQLKMMAVDARTPFGK
;
A
#
# COMPACT_ATOMS: atom_id res chain seq x y z
N MET A 1 5.94 -41.27 47.04
CA MET A 1 5.99 -40.86 46.82
C MET A 1 5.76 -40.08 45.97
N THR A 2 5.87 -39.77 45.52
CA THR A 2 5.84 -39.07 45.02
C THR A 2 5.56 -38.39 44.06
N ARG A 3 5.63 -38.05 43.70
CA ARG A 3 5.44 -37.43 43.02
C ARG A 3 5.39 -36.74 42.15
N LEU A 4 5.44 -36.28 41.54
CA LEU A 4 5.51 -35.58 40.93
C LEU A 4 5.27 -34.84 40.05
N LEU A 5 5.33 -34.37 39.62
CA LEU A 5 5.18 -33.66 39.02
C LEU A 5 5.18 -32.98 38.11
N SER A 6 5.20 -32.65 37.69
CA SER A 6 5.36 -31.99 37.08
C SER A 6 5.14 -31.31 36.22
N ILE A 7 5.15 -30.81 35.76
CA ILE A 7 5.06 -30.08 35.12
C ILE A 7 4.98 -29.38 34.21
N LEU A 8 4.96 -29.07 33.72
CA LEU A 8 4.99 -28.33 33.02
C LEU A 8 4.85 -27.56 32.21
N VAL A 9 4.86 -27.10 31.75
CA VAL A 9 4.85 -26.33 31.14
C VAL A 9 4.68 -25.74 30.23
N VAL A 10 4.69 -25.25 29.64
CA VAL A 10 4.71 -24.57 28.90
C VAL A 10 4.55 -23.83 28.15
N THR A 11 4.54 -23.32 27.71
CA THR A 11 4.60 -22.55 27.15
C THR A 11 4.37 -21.91 26.24
N VAL A 12 4.35 -21.43 25.64
CA VAL A 12 4.31 -20.72 24.89
C VAL A 12 4.14 -20.02 24.07
N ALA A 13 4.13 -19.65 23.60
CA ALA A 13 4.19 -18.91 22.94
C ALA A 13 3.90 -18.26 22.11
N LEU A 14 3.88 -17.73 21.65
CA LEU A 14 3.79 -17.01 20.99
C LEU A 14 3.66 -16.43 20.09
N ALA A 15 3.62 -16.06 19.60
CA ALA A 15 3.60 -15.56 18.90
C ALA A 15 3.40 -14.92 18.10
N ALA A 16 3.41 -14.45 17.75
CA ALA A 16 3.38 -13.84 17.09
C ALA A 16 3.26 -13.46 16.18
N GLY A 17 3.36 -13.13 15.84
CA GLY A 17 3.52 -12.61 15.19
C GLY A 17 3.40 -12.24 14.18
N PRO A 18 3.33 -12.23 13.71
CA PRO A 18 3.31 -12.01 12.58
C PRO A 18 3.29 -10.87 12.15
N ALA A 19 2.86 -10.46 12.56
CA ALA A 19 2.63 -9.42 12.13
C ALA A 19 3.66 -8.84 11.60
N MET A 20 4.33 -8.83 11.96
CA MET A 20 5.23 -8.36 11.58
C MET A 20 5.50 -8.38 10.42
N ALA A 21 5.18 -8.99 10.13
CA ALA A 21 5.48 -9.14 8.94
C ALA A 21 5.25 -8.10 8.13
N GLU A 22 4.48 -7.27 8.36
CA GLU A 22 4.22 -6.39 7.56
C GLU A 22 5.21 -5.55 7.34
N GLY A 23 6.12 -5.34 7.61
CA GLY A 23 7.04 -4.35 7.32
C GLY A 23 6.47 -2.99 7.39
N PRO A 24 7.27 -1.97 7.55
CA PRO A 24 6.76 -0.62 7.64
C PRO A 24 6.22 -0.12 6.32
N SER A 25 5.22 0.71 6.40
CA SER A 25 4.75 1.45 5.25
C SER A 25 5.45 2.80 5.24
N LYS A 26 5.80 3.25 4.07
CA LYS A 26 6.47 4.53 3.92
C LYS A 26 5.90 5.27 2.72
N CYS A 27 5.46 6.49 2.93
CA CYS A 27 4.98 7.32 1.83
C CYS A 27 5.95 8.45 1.61
N PHE A 28 6.12 8.82 0.33
CA PHE A 28 7.05 9.87 -0.05
C PHE A 28 6.29 11.16 -0.16
N THR A 29 6.70 12.16 0.62
CA THR A 29 5.93 13.39 0.76
C THR A 29 6.15 14.38 -0.37
N SER A 30 7.19 14.21 -1.16
CA SER A 30 7.46 15.12 -2.25
C SER A 30 7.82 14.34 -3.51
N TRP A 31 7.56 14.97 -4.66
CA TRP A 31 7.93 14.36 -5.92
C TRP A 31 9.42 14.37 -6.17
N SER A 32 10.17 15.23 -5.50
CA SER A 32 11.62 15.18 -5.60
C SER A 32 12.16 13.86 -5.06
N GLU A 33 11.47 13.25 -4.08
CA GLU A 33 11.84 11.95 -3.58
C GLU A 33 11.23 10.84 -4.41
N ALA A 34 10.01 10.99 -4.85
CA ALA A 34 9.28 9.95 -5.54
C ALA A 34 9.71 9.74 -6.98
N ALA A 35 10.00 10.83 -7.71
CA ALA A 35 10.28 10.72 -9.12
C ALA A 35 11.46 9.81 -9.47
N PRO A 36 12.58 9.86 -8.73
CA PRO A 36 13.68 8.92 -9.02
C PRO A 36 13.29 7.48 -8.82
N ILE A 37 12.38 7.22 -7.85
CA ILE A 37 11.92 5.86 -7.58
C ILE A 37 11.04 5.38 -8.71
N VAL A 38 10.14 6.23 -9.19
CA VAL A 38 9.26 5.89 -10.31
C VAL A 38 10.11 5.46 -11.50
N LYS A 39 11.19 6.19 -11.75
CA LYS A 39 12.04 5.87 -12.88
C LYS A 39 12.86 4.61 -12.64
N ARG A 40 13.48 4.49 -11.47
CA ARG A 40 14.34 3.36 -11.16
C ARG A 40 13.55 2.05 -11.12
N GLU A 41 12.34 2.08 -10.57
CA GLU A 41 11.52 0.90 -10.41
C GLU A 41 10.57 0.66 -11.57
N ALA A 42 10.64 1.48 -12.60
CA ALA A 42 9.76 1.36 -13.76
C ALA A 42 8.28 1.39 -13.38
N LEU A 43 7.93 2.30 -12.49
CA LEU A 43 6.54 2.46 -12.08
C LEU A 43 5.79 3.29 -13.10
N ALA A 44 4.47 3.20 -13.10
CA ALA A 44 3.65 4.00 -13.99
C ALA A 44 3.81 5.48 -13.65
N ALA A 45 3.90 6.33 -14.66
CA ALA A 45 3.98 7.75 -14.44
C ALA A 45 2.63 8.28 -13.97
N VAL A 46 2.66 9.39 -13.24
CA VAL A 46 1.42 9.99 -12.72
C VAL A 46 0.44 10.29 -13.85
N GLU A 47 0.96 10.77 -14.98
CA GLU A 47 0.09 11.05 -16.12
C GLU A 47 -0.60 9.81 -16.63
N GLN A 48 0.11 8.68 -16.61
CA GLN A 48 -0.46 7.43 -17.03
C GLN A 48 -1.52 6.97 -16.04
N VAL A 49 -1.26 7.14 -14.75
CA VAL A 49 -2.24 6.79 -13.72
C VAL A 49 -3.52 7.61 -13.91
N SER A 50 -3.37 8.90 -14.19
CA SER A 50 -4.52 9.77 -14.41
C SER A 50 -5.32 9.35 -15.64
N ALA A 51 -4.63 8.97 -16.71
CA ALA A 51 -5.30 8.52 -17.91
C ALA A 51 -6.08 7.22 -17.68
N LEU A 52 -5.46 6.29 -16.96
CA LEU A 52 -6.13 5.03 -16.65
C LEU A 52 -7.31 5.24 -15.71
N ALA A 53 -7.21 6.19 -14.80
CA ALA A 53 -8.31 6.48 -13.90
C ALA A 53 -9.52 7.01 -14.66
N ARG A 54 -9.27 7.84 -15.67
CA ARG A 54 -10.41 8.38 -16.45
C ARG A 54 -11.20 7.29 -17.15
N THR A 55 -10.54 6.23 -17.59
CA THR A 55 -11.25 5.14 -18.24
C THR A 55 -11.79 4.11 -17.25
N SER A 56 -11.12 3.93 -16.11
CA SER A 56 -11.54 2.94 -15.13
C SER A 56 -12.60 3.47 -14.17
N LEU A 57 -12.59 4.78 -13.90
CA LEU A 57 -13.48 5.42 -12.96
C LEU A 57 -14.21 6.54 -13.67
N THR A 58 -15.26 6.19 -14.37
CA THR A 58 -16.00 7.15 -15.20
C THR A 58 -16.46 8.36 -14.38
N GLY A 59 -16.13 9.54 -14.87
CA GLY A 59 -16.55 10.78 -14.22
C GLY A 59 -15.73 11.17 -12.99
N ALA A 60 -14.71 10.40 -12.65
CA ALA A 60 -13.89 10.68 -11.49
C ALA A 60 -12.66 11.50 -11.87
N LYS A 61 -12.13 12.22 -10.90
CA LYS A 61 -10.94 13.02 -11.11
C LYS A 61 -9.97 12.77 -9.97
N ILE A 62 -8.71 12.52 -10.31
CA ILE A 62 -7.70 12.34 -9.28
C ILE A 62 -7.30 13.72 -8.74
N MET A 63 -7.46 13.90 -7.45
CA MET A 63 -7.13 15.16 -6.78
C MET A 63 -5.73 15.13 -6.22
N LYS A 64 -5.22 13.97 -5.84
CA LYS A 64 -3.89 13.86 -5.25
C LYS A 64 -3.37 12.45 -5.47
N THR A 65 -2.08 12.34 -5.72
CA THR A 65 -1.40 11.05 -5.90
C THR A 65 -0.17 11.04 -4.98
N THR A 66 -0.03 10.00 -4.18
CA THR A 66 1.12 9.85 -3.31
C THR A 66 1.72 8.48 -3.53
N LEU A 67 3.03 8.44 -3.73
CA LEU A 67 3.73 7.16 -3.87
C LEU A 67 4.07 6.63 -2.48
N CYS A 68 3.75 5.38 -2.23
CA CYS A 68 4.07 4.71 -0.96
C CYS A 68 4.71 3.36 -1.25
N GLU A 69 5.54 2.93 -0.32
CA GLU A 69 6.09 1.60 -0.36
C GLU A 69 5.47 0.83 0.80
N GLU A 70 4.80 -0.28 0.50
CA GLU A 70 4.12 -1.07 1.51
C GLU A 70 4.47 -2.53 1.30
N HIS A 71 5.00 -3.16 2.32
CA HIS A 71 5.30 -4.60 2.27
C HIS A 71 6.20 -4.96 1.08
N GLY A 72 7.14 -4.09 0.78
CA GLY A 72 8.07 -4.32 -0.32
C GLY A 72 7.50 -4.03 -1.70
N ARG A 73 6.31 -3.47 -1.78
CA ARG A 73 5.67 -3.15 -3.04
C ARG A 73 5.39 -1.67 -3.11
N TYR A 74 5.37 -1.14 -4.32
CA TYR A 74 5.08 0.27 -4.52
C TYR A 74 3.61 0.43 -4.90
N VAL A 75 2.96 1.39 -4.25
CA VAL A 75 1.53 1.61 -4.38
C VAL A 75 1.29 3.10 -4.50
N TYR A 76 0.38 3.51 -5.37
CA TYR A 76 -0.07 4.89 -5.39
C TYR A 76 -1.33 5.00 -4.56
N HIS A 77 -1.31 5.93 -3.60
CA HIS A 77 -2.50 6.27 -2.86
C HIS A 77 -3.13 7.47 -3.53
N LEU A 78 -4.37 7.34 -3.93
CA LEU A 78 -5.08 8.35 -4.69
C LEU A 78 -6.21 8.94 -3.87
N VAL A 79 -6.36 10.26 -3.95
CA VAL A 79 -7.58 10.91 -3.48
C VAL A 79 -8.36 11.25 -4.74
N VAL A 80 -9.55 10.69 -4.87
CA VAL A 80 -10.34 10.78 -6.08
C VAL A 80 -11.65 11.48 -5.77
N ARG A 81 -12.05 12.42 -6.61
CA ARG A 81 -13.37 13.01 -6.52
C ARG A 81 -14.27 12.27 -7.49
N GLU A 82 -15.31 11.64 -6.98
CA GLU A 82 -16.24 10.92 -7.81
C GLU A 82 -17.19 11.86 -8.52
N ALA A 83 -17.89 11.36 -9.52
CA ALA A 83 -18.80 12.18 -10.32
C ALA A 83 -19.83 12.90 -9.47
N ALA A 84 -20.24 12.30 -8.36
CA ALA A 84 -21.20 12.92 -7.46
C ALA A 84 -20.57 13.97 -6.53
N GLY A 85 -19.27 14.17 -6.64
CA GLY A 85 -18.57 15.17 -5.83
C GLY A 85 -17.97 14.66 -4.55
N GLN A 86 -18.15 13.39 -4.23
CA GLN A 86 -17.61 12.83 -3.01
C GLN A 86 -16.13 12.49 -3.20
N LEU A 87 -15.36 12.64 -2.14
CA LEU A 87 -13.96 12.25 -2.16
C LEU A 87 -13.81 10.82 -1.67
N LYS A 88 -12.95 10.08 -2.33
CA LYS A 88 -12.71 8.70 -1.99
C LYS A 88 -11.22 8.44 -2.03
N MET A 89 -10.71 7.66 -1.09
CA MET A 89 -9.32 7.27 -1.10
C MET A 89 -9.20 5.85 -1.60
N MET A 90 -8.20 5.60 -2.43
CA MET A 90 -7.97 4.27 -2.95
C MET A 90 -6.49 4.06 -3.18
N ALA A 91 -6.08 2.82 -3.23
CA ALA A 91 -4.70 2.44 -3.50
C ALA A 91 -4.66 1.58 -4.75
N VAL A 92 -3.71 1.86 -5.61
CA VAL A 92 -3.52 1.07 -6.83
C VAL A 92 -2.06 0.66 -6.92
N ASP A 93 -1.80 -0.49 -7.53
CA ASP A 93 -0.44 -0.96 -7.72
C ASP A 93 0.30 0.04 -8.60
N ALA A 94 1.51 0.43 -8.21
CA ALA A 94 2.23 1.46 -8.95
C ALA A 94 2.82 0.95 -10.27
N ARG A 95 2.99 -0.36 -10.40
CA ARG A 95 3.49 -0.89 -11.66
C ARG A 95 2.38 -1.15 -12.65
N THR A 96 1.22 -1.57 -12.17
CA THR A 96 0.08 -1.86 -13.04
C THR A 96 -1.17 -1.25 -12.44
N PRO A 97 -1.29 0.09 -12.46
CA PRO A 97 -2.45 0.75 -11.88
C PRO A 97 -3.73 0.27 -12.57
N PHE A 98 -4.75 0.00 -11.77
CA PHE A 98 -6.04 -0.48 -12.27
C PHE A 98 -5.89 -1.77 -13.07
N GLY A 99 -4.83 -2.55 -12.80
CA GLY A 99 -4.62 -3.82 -13.47
C GLY A 99 -4.09 -3.70 -14.89
N LYS A 100 -3.63 -2.52 -15.26
CA LYS A 100 -3.16 -2.29 -16.63
C LYS A 100 -1.70 -1.80 -16.73
#